data_c82414f0bb12b977c2aca2db4ddf5a3b
#
_entry.id   c82414f0bb12b977c2aca2db4ddf5a3b
#
_cell.length_a   1.000
_cell.length_b   1.000
_cell.length_c   1.000
_cell.angle_alpha   90.00
_cell.angle_beta   90.00
_cell.angle_gamma   90.00
#
_symmetry.space_group_name_H-M   'P 1'
#
loop_
_entity.id
_entity.type
_entity.pdbx_description
1 polymer ?
#
loop_
_entity_poly.entity_id
_entity_poly.type
_entity_poly.pdbx_seq_one_letter_code
_entity_poly.pdbx_strand_id
1 'polypeptide(L)'
;MAKLSRRLLLAGLAAPVVSRAARAAGVEIHVLSSGSFTAAYQRLAPEFERRSGHRLVSAFGASFGPAPDALPQRLGRGEPADVVLALEDALEALAGAGHLDAGSVTRLAETRVAFAVRTGAPKPDMSTVDAMRAALLAAPSIAYSPSGSGRFYETELVQRLGIAEQVMPKSRRWFPDRIGAVVARGDAAMGLQQISELLPIPGIEVIRIPEEVQKVSFASAALGGKARQPEAARQLMAFLSSPEAAPMIAATGLDPIRR
;
A
#
# COMPACT_ATOMS: atom_id res chain seq x y z
N MET A 1 12.03 56.73 73.74
CA MET A 1 11.14 55.57 73.62
C MET A 1 10.81 55.42 72.11
N ALA A 2 11.48 54.54 71.34
CA ALA A 2 11.31 54.37 69.89
C ALA A 2 10.62 53.05 69.62
N LYS A 3 9.49 53.04 68.91
CA LYS A 3 8.71 51.88 68.53
C LYS A 3 9.26 51.40 67.19
N LEU A 4 9.88 50.20 67.17
CA LEU A 4 10.26 49.48 65.90
C LEU A 4 8.99 48.83 65.30
N SER A 5 8.70 49.18 64.05
CA SER A 5 7.66 48.58 63.26
C SER A 5 8.24 47.41 62.39
N ARG A 6 7.82 46.17 62.68
CA ARG A 6 8.18 45.01 61.89
C ARG A 6 7.31 44.93 60.63
N ARG A 7 7.89 45.19 59.46
CA ARG A 7 7.29 44.86 58.13
C ARG A 7 7.65 43.45 57.78
N LEU A 8 6.66 42.54 57.79
CA LEU A 8 6.76 41.21 57.17
C LEU A 8 6.73 41.33 55.60
N LEU A 9 7.80 40.94 54.95
CA LEU A 9 7.85 40.72 53.49
C LEU A 9 7.36 39.31 53.23
N LEU A 10 6.17 39.17 52.69
CA LEU A 10 5.68 37.93 52.07
C LEU A 10 6.26 37.81 50.66
N ALA A 11 7.29 36.99 50.48
CA ALA A 11 7.78 36.58 49.18
C ALA A 11 6.86 35.48 48.64
N GLY A 12 6.00 35.84 47.66
CA GLY A 12 5.17 34.89 46.95
C GLY A 12 6.02 34.06 46.00
N LEU A 13 6.19 32.77 46.28
CA LEU A 13 6.71 31.78 45.33
C LEU A 13 5.66 31.53 44.26
N ALA A 14 5.80 32.16 43.09
CA ALA A 14 5.09 31.77 41.90
C ALA A 14 5.68 30.47 41.33
N ALA A 15 5.05 29.34 41.58
CA ALA A 15 5.40 28.07 40.92
C ALA A 15 5.02 28.17 39.45
N PRO A 16 5.92 27.75 38.50
CA PRO A 16 5.57 27.71 37.08
C PRO A 16 4.49 26.64 36.88
N VAL A 17 3.31 27.07 36.44
CA VAL A 17 2.28 26.15 35.91
C VAL A 17 2.81 25.59 34.60
N VAL A 18 3.42 24.39 34.65
CA VAL A 18 3.73 23.63 33.48
C VAL A 18 2.39 23.16 32.89
N SER A 19 1.90 23.93 31.94
CA SER A 19 0.73 23.55 31.14
C SER A 19 1.06 22.24 30.41
N ARG A 20 0.61 21.12 30.96
CA ARG A 20 0.63 19.83 30.30
C ARG A 20 -0.41 19.95 29.20
N ALA A 21 0.05 20.28 27.96
CA ALA A 21 -0.83 20.28 26.80
C ALA A 21 -1.64 18.97 26.83
N ALA A 22 -2.94 19.09 27.01
CA ALA A 22 -3.84 17.95 27.02
C ALA A 22 -3.68 17.26 25.65
N ARG A 23 -3.04 16.09 25.63
CA ARG A 23 -2.94 15.25 24.44
C ARG A 23 -4.38 14.91 24.09
N ALA A 24 -4.86 15.38 22.94
CA ALA A 24 -6.20 15.06 22.48
C ALA A 24 -6.38 13.53 22.57
N ALA A 25 -7.51 13.09 23.12
CA ALA A 25 -7.79 11.66 23.24
C ALA A 25 -7.69 11.03 21.87
N GLY A 26 -6.92 9.93 21.74
CA GLY A 26 -6.76 9.23 20.48
C GLY A 26 -8.12 8.76 19.95
N VAL A 27 -8.31 8.84 18.64
CA VAL A 27 -9.52 8.38 17.95
C VAL A 27 -9.21 7.12 17.11
N GLU A 28 -10.25 6.40 16.74
CA GLU A 28 -10.13 5.30 15.79
C GLU A 28 -10.19 5.83 14.37
N ILE A 29 -9.23 5.43 13.54
CA ILE A 29 -9.14 5.76 12.12
C ILE A 29 -9.36 4.47 11.34
N HIS A 30 -10.40 4.41 10.52
CA HIS A 30 -10.69 3.27 9.66
C HIS A 30 -9.89 3.34 8.37
N VAL A 31 -9.07 2.32 8.12
CA VAL A 31 -8.18 2.25 6.96
C VAL A 31 -8.53 1.05 6.09
N LEU A 32 -8.84 1.29 4.83
CA LEU A 32 -8.95 0.24 3.82
C LEU A 32 -7.68 0.22 2.97
N SER A 33 -7.00 -0.90 2.88
CA SER A 33 -5.75 -1.00 2.12
C SER A 33 -5.78 -2.13 1.09
N SER A 34 -5.32 -1.84 -0.12
CA SER A 34 -5.02 -2.88 -1.10
C SER A 34 -3.59 -3.37 -0.98
N GLY A 35 -3.31 -4.51 -1.65
CA GLY A 35 -2.03 -5.21 -1.55
C GLY A 35 -0.80 -4.35 -1.86
N SER A 36 -0.93 -3.39 -2.79
CA SER A 36 0.20 -2.59 -3.30
C SER A 36 0.98 -1.82 -2.22
N PHE A 37 0.32 -1.39 -1.13
CA PHE A 37 0.95 -0.66 -0.03
C PHE A 37 0.89 -1.42 1.31
N THR A 38 0.25 -2.59 1.36
CA THR A 38 0.00 -3.33 2.60
C THR A 38 1.28 -3.60 3.40
N ALA A 39 2.36 -4.05 2.75
CA ALA A 39 3.61 -4.38 3.44
C ALA A 39 4.25 -3.15 4.11
N ALA A 40 4.23 -2.00 3.44
CA ALA A 40 4.72 -0.74 4.00
C ALA A 40 3.79 -0.23 5.10
N TYR A 41 2.48 -0.25 4.88
CA TYR A 41 1.50 0.17 5.86
C TYR A 41 1.60 -0.62 7.17
N GLN A 42 1.71 -1.94 7.11
CA GLN A 42 1.84 -2.79 8.31
C GLN A 42 3.09 -2.50 9.13
N ARG A 43 4.16 -2.01 8.52
CA ARG A 43 5.38 -1.55 9.23
C ARG A 43 5.21 -0.17 9.84
N LEU A 44 4.48 0.73 9.16
CA LEU A 44 4.30 2.12 9.54
C LEU A 44 3.17 2.31 10.57
N ALA A 45 2.13 1.50 10.52
CA ALA A 45 0.94 1.63 11.36
C ALA A 45 1.25 1.66 12.85
N PRO A 46 2.05 0.72 13.43
CA PRO A 46 2.38 0.75 14.86
C PRO A 46 3.14 2.02 15.27
N GLU A 47 4.01 2.53 14.39
CA GLU A 47 4.77 3.74 14.65
C GLU A 47 3.88 4.99 14.66
N PHE A 48 2.91 5.06 13.74
CA PHE A 48 1.92 6.13 13.75
C PHE A 48 1.06 6.09 15.02
N GLU A 49 0.54 4.92 15.41
CA GLU A 49 -0.27 4.76 16.62
C GLU A 49 0.51 5.19 17.87
N ARG A 50 1.77 4.78 17.99
CA ARG A 50 2.65 5.14 19.10
C ARG A 50 2.87 6.66 19.21
N ARG A 51 3.02 7.34 18.07
CA ARG A 51 3.30 8.80 18.02
C ARG A 51 2.06 9.64 18.24
N SER A 52 0.98 9.29 17.56
CA SER A 52 -0.24 10.08 17.54
C SER A 52 -1.17 9.80 18.75
N GLY A 53 -1.13 8.56 19.24
CA GLY A 53 -2.10 8.05 20.21
C GLY A 53 -3.44 7.65 19.57
N HIS A 54 -3.57 7.75 18.24
CA HIS A 54 -4.73 7.21 17.52
C HIS A 54 -4.63 5.69 17.39
N ARG A 55 -5.78 5.05 17.14
CA ARG A 55 -5.87 3.60 16.83
C ARG A 55 -6.28 3.38 15.38
N LEU A 56 -5.61 2.47 14.70
CA LEU A 56 -5.93 2.12 13.31
C LEU A 56 -6.79 0.85 13.26
N VAL A 57 -7.98 0.97 12.68
CA VAL A 57 -8.87 -0.16 12.40
C VAL A 57 -8.75 -0.49 10.91
N SER A 58 -7.97 -1.53 10.60
CA SER A 58 -7.52 -1.80 9.24
C SER A 58 -8.24 -2.99 8.64
N ALA A 59 -8.65 -2.87 7.37
CA ALA A 59 -9.14 -3.97 6.57
C ALA A 59 -8.44 -3.98 5.20
N PHE A 60 -8.29 -5.16 4.63
CA PHE A 60 -7.52 -5.39 3.42
C PHE A 60 -8.39 -6.03 2.35
N GLY A 61 -8.09 -5.72 1.07
CA GLY A 61 -8.80 -6.30 -0.05
C GLY A 61 -8.16 -5.98 -1.39
N ALA A 62 -8.72 -6.48 -2.48
CA ALA A 62 -8.25 -6.15 -3.81
C ALA A 62 -8.63 -4.71 -4.22
N SER A 63 -7.77 -4.03 -5.00
CA SER A 63 -8.06 -2.69 -5.53
C SER A 63 -9.28 -2.68 -6.47
N PHE A 64 -9.54 -3.80 -7.16
CA PHE A 64 -10.57 -3.95 -8.17
C PHE A 64 -11.28 -5.30 -8.04
N GLY A 65 -12.42 -5.44 -8.73
CA GLY A 65 -13.11 -6.70 -8.91
C GLY A 65 -14.36 -6.88 -8.06
N PRO A 66 -15.08 -7.99 -8.28
CA PRO A 66 -16.36 -8.27 -7.65
C PRO A 66 -16.25 -8.99 -6.30
N ALA A 67 -15.03 -9.32 -5.85
CA ALA A 67 -14.84 -10.06 -4.60
C ALA A 67 -15.40 -9.29 -3.40
N PRO A 68 -16.05 -9.94 -2.44
CA PRO A 68 -16.71 -9.27 -1.31
C PRO A 68 -15.80 -8.37 -0.47
N ASP A 69 -14.49 -8.68 -0.43
CA ASP A 69 -13.47 -7.92 0.29
C ASP A 69 -12.78 -6.86 -0.58
N ALA A 70 -13.05 -6.81 -1.90
CA ALA A 70 -12.51 -5.76 -2.76
C ALA A 70 -12.96 -4.37 -2.31
N LEU A 71 -12.07 -3.37 -2.42
CA LEU A 71 -12.32 -2.01 -1.96
C LEU A 71 -13.63 -1.41 -2.53
N PRO A 72 -13.96 -1.56 -3.84
CA PRO A 72 -15.23 -1.08 -4.37
C PRO A 72 -16.44 -1.71 -3.69
N GLN A 73 -16.37 -3.01 -3.37
CA GLN A 73 -17.48 -3.73 -2.73
C GLN A 73 -17.66 -3.31 -1.26
N ARG A 74 -16.56 -3.11 -0.54
CA ARG A 74 -16.58 -2.61 0.85
C ARG A 74 -17.20 -1.21 0.92
N LEU A 75 -16.69 -0.29 0.11
CA LEU A 75 -17.18 1.09 0.06
C LEU A 75 -18.63 1.16 -0.45
N GLY A 76 -19.00 0.35 -1.44
CA GLY A 76 -20.37 0.25 -1.93
C GLY A 76 -21.38 -0.23 -0.89
N ARG A 77 -20.96 -1.06 0.06
CA ARG A 77 -21.77 -1.47 1.22
C ARG A 77 -21.79 -0.44 2.36
N GLY A 78 -21.06 0.67 2.22
CA GLY A 78 -20.97 1.71 3.25
C GLY A 78 -20.04 1.35 4.41
N GLU A 79 -19.09 0.44 4.20
CA GLU A 79 -18.06 0.14 5.22
C GLU A 79 -17.26 1.41 5.56
N PRO A 80 -17.04 1.72 6.85
CA PRO A 80 -16.33 2.93 7.25
C PRO A 80 -14.92 2.97 6.67
N ALA A 81 -14.55 4.10 6.08
CA ALA A 81 -13.20 4.35 5.61
C ALA A 81 -12.87 5.83 5.81
N ASP A 82 -11.87 6.11 6.66
CA ASP A 82 -11.31 7.44 6.81
C ASP A 82 -10.14 7.65 5.84
N VAL A 83 -9.34 6.58 5.61
CA VAL A 83 -8.25 6.55 4.63
C VAL A 83 -8.37 5.30 3.76
N VAL A 84 -8.16 5.47 2.47
CA VAL A 84 -8.06 4.36 1.51
C VAL A 84 -6.67 4.38 0.87
N LEU A 85 -5.98 3.22 0.91
CA LEU A 85 -4.65 3.01 0.36
C LEU A 85 -4.75 2.03 -0.81
N ALA A 86 -4.45 2.50 -2.03
CA ALA A 86 -4.53 1.66 -3.23
C ALA A 86 -3.60 2.19 -4.33
N LEU A 87 -3.60 1.52 -5.48
CA LEU A 87 -3.06 2.11 -6.69
C LEU A 87 -3.88 3.34 -7.09
N GLU A 88 -3.21 4.36 -7.62
CA GLU A 88 -3.82 5.65 -7.94
C GLU A 88 -5.02 5.53 -8.89
N ASP A 89 -4.91 4.70 -9.92
CA ASP A 89 -6.01 4.44 -10.86
C ASP A 89 -7.25 3.84 -10.18
N ALA A 90 -7.06 3.04 -9.13
CA ALA A 90 -8.17 2.54 -8.33
C ALA A 90 -8.79 3.62 -7.45
N LEU A 91 -7.97 4.50 -6.87
CA LEU A 91 -8.46 5.63 -6.08
C LEU A 91 -9.24 6.62 -6.96
N GLU A 92 -8.75 6.90 -8.17
CA GLU A 92 -9.44 7.74 -9.16
C GLU A 92 -10.82 7.17 -9.52
N ALA A 93 -10.89 5.85 -9.80
CA ALA A 93 -12.16 5.20 -10.09
C ALA A 93 -13.13 5.26 -8.89
N LEU A 94 -12.64 5.06 -7.66
CA LEU A 94 -13.44 5.15 -6.44
C LEU A 94 -13.90 6.59 -6.15
N ALA A 95 -13.05 7.58 -6.43
CA ALA A 95 -13.42 8.99 -6.32
C ALA A 95 -14.47 9.38 -7.36
N GLY A 96 -14.33 8.93 -8.61
CA GLY A 96 -15.35 9.10 -9.66
C GLY A 96 -16.71 8.47 -9.30
N ALA A 97 -16.70 7.39 -8.51
CA ALA A 97 -17.91 6.78 -7.96
C ALA A 97 -18.45 7.47 -6.68
N GLY A 98 -17.84 8.56 -6.23
CA GLY A 98 -18.26 9.34 -5.06
C GLY A 98 -17.89 8.72 -3.70
N HIS A 99 -17.00 7.72 -3.67
CA HIS A 99 -16.58 7.08 -2.44
C HIS A 99 -15.44 7.79 -1.73
N LEU A 100 -14.63 8.57 -2.46
CA LEU A 100 -13.44 9.26 -1.95
C LEU A 100 -13.48 10.75 -2.27
N ASP A 101 -12.75 11.53 -1.47
CA ASP A 101 -12.42 12.93 -1.80
C ASP A 101 -11.30 12.96 -2.86
N ALA A 102 -11.68 13.26 -4.10
CA ALA A 102 -10.76 13.31 -5.24
C ALA A 102 -9.60 14.29 -5.05
N GLY A 103 -9.84 15.42 -4.35
CA GLY A 103 -8.83 16.44 -4.07
C GLY A 103 -7.79 16.00 -3.02
N SER A 104 -8.02 14.87 -2.35
CA SER A 104 -7.14 14.39 -1.28
C SER A 104 -6.09 13.38 -1.74
N VAL A 105 -6.14 12.91 -2.99
CA VAL A 105 -5.23 11.87 -3.48
C VAL A 105 -3.77 12.29 -3.31
N THR A 106 -3.01 11.46 -2.62
CA THR A 106 -1.61 11.72 -2.27
C THR A 106 -0.76 10.51 -2.65
N ARG A 107 0.18 10.68 -3.56
CA ARG A 107 1.15 9.65 -3.93
C ARG A 107 2.12 9.40 -2.77
N LEU A 108 2.32 8.13 -2.44
CA LEU A 108 3.22 7.68 -1.37
C LEU A 108 4.51 7.07 -1.93
N ALA A 109 4.37 6.23 -2.96
CA ALA A 109 5.49 5.54 -3.57
C ALA A 109 5.18 5.11 -5.00
N GLU A 110 6.22 4.96 -5.82
CA GLU A 110 6.14 4.21 -7.06
C GLU A 110 6.22 2.71 -6.77
N THR A 111 5.53 1.94 -7.58
CA THR A 111 5.59 0.48 -7.58
C THR A 111 5.70 -0.05 -8.99
N ARG A 112 6.37 -1.19 -9.13
CA ARG A 112 6.61 -1.89 -10.39
C ARG A 112 6.12 -3.31 -10.31
N VAL A 113 5.81 -3.91 -11.45
CA VAL A 113 5.47 -5.33 -11.51
C VAL A 113 6.73 -6.18 -11.70
N ALA A 114 6.65 -7.42 -11.25
CA ALA A 114 7.69 -8.41 -11.46
C ALA A 114 7.07 -9.80 -11.63
N PHE A 115 7.83 -10.73 -12.18
CA PHE A 115 7.53 -12.14 -12.08
C PHE A 115 8.17 -12.76 -10.84
N ALA A 116 7.62 -13.89 -10.42
CA ALA A 116 8.23 -14.75 -9.42
C ALA A 116 8.25 -16.19 -9.91
N VAL A 117 9.27 -16.94 -9.52
CA VAL A 117 9.37 -18.39 -9.62
C VAL A 117 9.61 -18.98 -8.24
N ARG A 118 9.35 -20.27 -8.06
CA ARG A 118 9.64 -20.94 -6.79
C ARG A 118 11.16 -21.01 -6.56
N THR A 119 11.60 -20.79 -5.35
CA THR A 119 13.00 -20.93 -4.95
C THR A 119 13.53 -22.33 -5.35
N GLY A 120 14.70 -22.35 -6.01
CA GLY A 120 15.31 -23.56 -6.52
C GLY A 120 14.76 -24.06 -7.88
N ALA A 121 13.71 -23.44 -8.43
CA ALA A 121 13.31 -23.67 -9.81
C ALA A 121 14.26 -22.95 -10.79
N PRO A 122 14.37 -23.43 -12.04
CA PRO A 122 15.13 -22.70 -13.06
C PRO A 122 14.64 -21.25 -13.18
N LYS A 123 15.56 -20.31 -13.01
CA LYS A 123 15.27 -18.89 -13.13
C LYS A 123 15.31 -18.48 -14.61
N PRO A 124 14.18 -18.08 -15.22
CA PRO A 124 14.17 -17.66 -16.60
C PRO A 124 14.93 -16.34 -16.78
N ASP A 125 15.59 -16.20 -17.92
CA ASP A 125 16.15 -14.90 -18.32
C ASP A 125 15.02 -13.95 -18.74
N MET A 126 14.96 -12.80 -18.11
CA MET A 126 14.04 -11.70 -18.40
C MET A 126 14.79 -10.37 -18.53
N SER A 127 16.09 -10.41 -18.85
CA SER A 127 16.94 -9.22 -18.93
C SER A 127 16.63 -8.32 -20.12
N THR A 128 16.05 -8.88 -21.17
CA THR A 128 15.60 -8.16 -22.37
C THR A 128 14.15 -8.52 -22.71
N VAL A 129 13.51 -7.68 -23.52
CA VAL A 129 12.13 -7.94 -24.00
C VAL A 129 12.02 -9.28 -24.73
N ASP A 130 13.02 -9.62 -25.58
CA ASP A 130 13.03 -10.88 -26.32
C ASP A 130 13.25 -12.09 -25.42
N ALA A 131 14.19 -12.00 -24.46
CA ALA A 131 14.42 -13.05 -23.46
C ALA A 131 13.16 -13.28 -22.59
N MET A 132 12.53 -12.21 -22.13
CA MET A 132 11.27 -12.27 -21.39
C MET A 132 10.15 -12.90 -22.23
N ARG A 133 10.01 -12.51 -23.50
CA ARG A 133 9.05 -13.10 -24.43
C ARG A 133 9.26 -14.61 -24.57
N ALA A 134 10.50 -15.05 -24.78
CA ALA A 134 10.85 -16.46 -24.86
C ALA A 134 10.55 -17.20 -23.54
N ALA A 135 10.88 -16.61 -22.41
CA ALA A 135 10.58 -17.18 -21.08
C ALA A 135 9.07 -17.38 -20.86
N LEU A 136 8.24 -16.39 -21.21
CA LEU A 136 6.78 -16.48 -21.08
C LEU A 136 6.21 -17.54 -22.02
N LEU A 137 6.72 -17.67 -23.25
CA LEU A 137 6.33 -18.71 -24.20
C LEU A 137 6.71 -20.11 -23.70
N ALA A 138 7.86 -20.27 -23.05
CA ALA A 138 8.34 -21.54 -22.52
C ALA A 138 7.67 -21.93 -21.18
N ALA A 139 7.11 -20.98 -20.43
CA ALA A 139 6.51 -21.25 -19.14
C ALA A 139 5.34 -22.24 -19.25
N PRO A 140 5.28 -23.30 -18.43
CA PRO A 140 4.18 -24.27 -18.47
C PRO A 140 2.87 -23.71 -17.90
N SER A 141 2.94 -22.76 -16.95
CA SER A 141 1.76 -22.10 -16.36
C SER A 141 2.14 -20.74 -15.76
N ILE A 142 1.21 -19.79 -15.81
CA ILE A 142 1.40 -18.43 -15.30
C ILE A 142 0.21 -18.05 -14.40
N ALA A 143 0.50 -17.59 -13.19
CA ALA A 143 -0.48 -17.07 -12.26
C ALA A 143 -0.52 -15.54 -12.29
N TYR A 144 -1.71 -14.96 -12.20
CA TYR A 144 -1.90 -13.52 -12.03
C TYR A 144 -3.17 -13.24 -11.23
N SER A 145 -3.25 -12.06 -10.60
CA SER A 145 -4.39 -11.67 -9.78
C SER A 145 -5.43 -10.86 -10.58
N PRO A 146 -6.68 -10.75 -10.13
CA PRO A 146 -7.65 -9.83 -10.72
C PRO A 146 -7.39 -8.33 -10.41
N SER A 147 -6.25 -8.00 -9.78
CA SER A 147 -5.87 -6.63 -9.40
C SER A 147 -5.21 -5.86 -10.57
N GLY A 148 -4.71 -4.64 -10.28
CA GLY A 148 -4.08 -3.78 -11.29
C GLY A 148 -2.91 -4.43 -12.05
N SER A 149 -2.06 -5.22 -11.36
CA SER A 149 -0.96 -5.94 -12.01
C SER A 149 -1.45 -7.03 -12.96
N GLY A 150 -2.50 -7.76 -12.58
CA GLY A 150 -3.06 -8.79 -13.45
C GLY A 150 -3.81 -8.21 -14.64
N ARG A 151 -4.51 -7.08 -14.47
CA ARG A 151 -5.10 -6.35 -15.59
C ARG A 151 -4.04 -5.91 -16.58
N PHE A 152 -2.94 -5.32 -16.11
CA PHE A 152 -1.81 -4.96 -16.96
C PHE A 152 -1.25 -6.17 -17.72
N TYR A 153 -1.05 -7.30 -17.05
CA TYR A 153 -0.60 -8.54 -17.69
C TYR A 153 -1.51 -8.94 -18.84
N GLU A 154 -2.81 -9.01 -18.58
CA GLU A 154 -3.82 -9.54 -19.51
C GLU A 154 -4.12 -8.59 -20.67
N THR A 155 -4.24 -7.29 -20.40
CA THR A 155 -4.74 -6.31 -21.38
C THR A 155 -3.64 -5.51 -22.07
N GLU A 156 -2.43 -5.44 -21.49
CA GLU A 156 -1.35 -4.63 -22.02
C GLU A 156 -0.09 -5.46 -22.33
N LEU A 157 0.50 -6.14 -21.33
CA LEU A 157 1.82 -6.74 -21.44
C LEU A 157 1.88 -7.83 -22.52
N VAL A 158 1.01 -8.83 -22.45
CA VAL A 158 1.03 -9.95 -23.41
C VAL A 158 0.63 -9.51 -24.81
N GLN A 159 -0.17 -8.45 -24.93
CA GLN A 159 -0.52 -7.84 -26.22
C GLN A 159 0.67 -7.11 -26.84
N ARG A 160 1.36 -6.28 -26.05
CA ARG A 160 2.57 -5.57 -26.49
C ARG A 160 3.69 -6.52 -26.91
N LEU A 161 3.78 -7.68 -26.25
CA LEU A 161 4.75 -8.74 -26.60
C LEU A 161 4.30 -9.58 -27.81
N GLY A 162 3.06 -9.45 -28.28
CA GLY A 162 2.52 -10.24 -29.40
C GLY A 162 2.41 -11.73 -29.10
N ILE A 163 2.16 -12.12 -27.83
CA ILE A 163 2.13 -13.53 -27.39
C ILE A 163 0.83 -13.91 -26.69
N ALA A 164 -0.19 -13.06 -26.73
CA ALA A 164 -1.42 -13.28 -25.98
C ALA A 164 -2.08 -14.63 -26.30
N GLU A 165 -2.18 -15.01 -27.59
CA GLU A 165 -2.81 -16.26 -28.03
C GLU A 165 -2.10 -17.51 -27.49
N GLN A 166 -0.77 -17.46 -27.34
CA GLN A 166 0.03 -18.59 -26.86
C GLN A 166 0.09 -18.67 -25.33
N VAL A 167 0.03 -17.51 -24.65
CA VAL A 167 0.28 -17.42 -23.21
C VAL A 167 -1.02 -17.44 -22.40
N MET A 168 -2.10 -16.82 -22.88
CA MET A 168 -3.36 -16.74 -22.12
C MET A 168 -4.01 -18.11 -21.85
N PRO A 169 -3.98 -19.12 -22.75
CA PRO A 169 -4.52 -20.45 -22.44
C PRO A 169 -3.86 -21.18 -21.27
N LYS A 170 -2.61 -20.84 -20.93
CA LYS A 170 -1.85 -21.40 -19.81
C LYS A 170 -1.71 -20.41 -18.64
N SER A 171 -2.38 -19.26 -18.72
CA SER A 171 -2.42 -18.24 -17.68
C SER A 171 -3.73 -18.34 -16.90
N ARG A 172 -3.65 -18.28 -15.56
CA ARG A 172 -4.82 -18.42 -14.70
C ARG A 172 -4.90 -17.27 -13.71
N ARG A 173 -6.10 -16.70 -13.56
CA ARG A 173 -6.41 -15.78 -12.46
C ARG A 173 -6.56 -16.55 -11.16
N TRP A 174 -5.91 -16.07 -10.10
CA TRP A 174 -5.99 -16.61 -8.76
C TRP A 174 -6.59 -15.61 -7.80
N PHE A 175 -7.54 -16.08 -7.00
CA PHE A 175 -8.19 -15.34 -5.93
C PHE A 175 -8.84 -16.33 -4.96
N PRO A 176 -8.77 -16.12 -3.65
CA PRO A 176 -8.18 -14.99 -2.91
C PRO A 176 -6.67 -15.10 -2.68
N ASP A 177 -6.03 -16.13 -3.15
CA ASP A 177 -4.63 -16.43 -2.88
C ASP A 177 -3.71 -15.34 -3.44
N ARG A 178 -2.68 -15.00 -2.68
CA ARG A 178 -1.58 -14.14 -3.18
C ARG A 178 -0.77 -14.89 -4.22
N ILE A 179 -0.42 -14.26 -5.31
CA ILE A 179 0.29 -14.89 -6.43
C ILE A 179 1.62 -15.50 -6.00
N GLY A 180 2.39 -14.80 -5.15
CA GLY A 180 3.64 -15.36 -4.61
C GLY A 180 3.42 -16.67 -3.84
N ALA A 181 2.32 -16.80 -3.08
CA ALA A 181 2.01 -18.02 -2.35
C ALA A 181 1.62 -19.17 -3.30
N VAL A 182 0.89 -18.88 -4.37
CA VAL A 182 0.54 -19.85 -5.43
C VAL A 182 1.82 -20.42 -6.07
N VAL A 183 2.78 -19.54 -6.40
CA VAL A 183 4.08 -19.93 -6.97
C VAL A 183 4.92 -20.72 -5.96
N ALA A 184 4.97 -20.29 -4.70
CA ALA A 184 5.73 -20.96 -3.65
C ALA A 184 5.28 -22.41 -3.43
N ARG A 185 3.97 -22.67 -3.51
CA ARG A 185 3.39 -24.03 -3.41
C ARG A 185 3.61 -24.87 -4.66
N GLY A 186 3.97 -24.24 -5.79
CA GLY A 186 4.14 -24.91 -7.08
C GLY A 186 2.84 -25.10 -7.87
N ASP A 187 1.75 -24.41 -7.49
CA ASP A 187 0.46 -24.43 -8.20
C ASP A 187 0.55 -23.71 -9.55
N ALA A 188 1.55 -22.84 -9.72
CA ALA A 188 1.95 -22.24 -10.99
C ALA A 188 3.47 -22.18 -11.10
N ALA A 189 4.00 -22.32 -12.34
CA ALA A 189 5.44 -22.28 -12.58
C ALA A 189 6.02 -20.88 -12.38
N MET A 190 5.25 -19.85 -12.73
CA MET A 190 5.59 -18.45 -12.45
C MET A 190 4.33 -17.63 -12.18
N GLY A 191 4.52 -16.43 -11.62
CA GLY A 191 3.42 -15.54 -11.37
C GLY A 191 3.82 -14.08 -11.45
N LEU A 192 2.90 -13.20 -11.86
CA LEU A 192 3.12 -11.76 -11.95
C LEU A 192 2.30 -11.02 -10.90
N GLN A 193 2.95 -10.11 -10.17
CA GLN A 193 2.31 -9.19 -9.24
C GLN A 193 3.17 -7.95 -8.98
N GLN A 194 2.69 -6.99 -8.18
CA GLN A 194 3.51 -5.88 -7.70
C GLN A 194 4.69 -6.40 -6.89
N ILE A 195 5.86 -5.80 -7.06
CA ILE A 195 7.10 -6.21 -6.33
C ILE A 195 6.87 -6.21 -4.82
N SER A 196 6.19 -5.19 -4.29
CA SER A 196 5.87 -5.06 -2.86
C SER A 196 4.97 -6.17 -2.30
N GLU A 197 4.22 -6.85 -3.17
CA GLU A 197 3.37 -7.99 -2.80
C GLU A 197 4.12 -9.33 -2.90
N LEU A 198 5.16 -9.41 -3.75
CA LEU A 198 5.98 -10.60 -3.93
C LEU A 198 7.09 -10.72 -2.88
N LEU A 199 7.83 -9.63 -2.63
CA LEU A 199 9.01 -9.64 -1.74
C LEU A 199 8.75 -10.19 -0.33
N PRO A 200 7.59 -9.97 0.31
CA PRO A 200 7.32 -10.54 1.63
C PRO A 200 7.06 -12.05 1.65
N ILE A 201 6.89 -12.69 0.48
CA ILE A 201 6.49 -14.10 0.40
C ILE A 201 7.74 -14.99 0.42
N PRO A 202 7.88 -15.89 1.40
CA PRO A 202 8.98 -16.85 1.42
C PRO A 202 8.81 -17.92 0.33
N GLY A 203 9.93 -18.51 -0.11
CA GLY A 203 9.92 -19.64 -1.03
C GLY A 203 9.77 -19.25 -2.50
N ILE A 204 9.94 -17.97 -2.84
CA ILE A 204 9.98 -17.50 -4.24
C ILE A 204 11.24 -16.65 -4.50
N GLU A 205 11.60 -16.57 -5.77
CA GLU A 205 12.57 -15.63 -6.30
C GLU A 205 11.85 -14.62 -7.20
N VAL A 206 12.08 -13.33 -6.93
CA VAL A 206 11.49 -12.23 -7.71
C VAL A 206 12.40 -11.90 -8.88
N ILE A 207 11.82 -11.79 -10.07
CA ILE A 207 12.52 -11.48 -11.32
C ILE A 207 11.95 -10.19 -11.88
N ARG A 208 12.78 -9.16 -11.96
CA ARG A 208 12.39 -7.88 -12.58
C ARG A 208 12.21 -8.06 -14.09
N ILE A 209 11.33 -7.27 -14.66
CA ILE A 209 11.11 -7.23 -16.11
C ILE A 209 11.80 -6.01 -16.72
N PRO A 210 12.07 -6.01 -18.03
CA PRO A 210 12.70 -4.87 -18.72
C PRO A 210 11.88 -3.59 -18.57
N GLU A 211 12.58 -2.45 -18.42
CA GLU A 211 11.94 -1.13 -18.23
C GLU A 211 11.09 -0.72 -19.45
N GLU A 212 11.44 -1.19 -20.65
CA GLU A 212 10.70 -0.91 -21.89
C GLU A 212 9.26 -1.44 -21.89
N VAL A 213 9.01 -2.48 -21.10
CA VAL A 213 7.68 -3.10 -20.95
C VAL A 213 7.16 -3.01 -19.53
N GLN A 214 7.85 -2.29 -18.65
CA GLN A 214 7.46 -2.09 -17.26
C GLN A 214 6.19 -1.25 -17.15
N LYS A 215 5.38 -1.53 -16.15
CA LYS A 215 4.34 -0.62 -15.67
C LYS A 215 4.75 -0.02 -14.34
N VAL A 216 5.04 1.27 -14.36
CA VAL A 216 5.17 2.07 -13.15
C VAL A 216 3.77 2.51 -12.73
N SER A 217 3.41 2.26 -11.50
CA SER A 217 2.16 2.68 -10.89
C SER A 217 2.45 3.40 -9.58
N PHE A 218 1.51 4.20 -9.09
CA PHE A 218 1.65 4.89 -7.81
C PHE A 218 0.79 4.19 -6.75
N ALA A 219 1.42 3.79 -5.65
CA ALA A 219 0.73 3.49 -4.42
C ALA A 219 0.37 4.82 -3.75
N SER A 220 -0.90 5.07 -3.52
CA SER A 220 -1.42 6.37 -3.09
C SER A 220 -2.41 6.22 -1.94
N ALA A 221 -2.68 7.33 -1.25
CA ALA A 221 -3.68 7.45 -0.20
C ALA A 221 -4.74 8.47 -0.61
N ALA A 222 -5.99 8.26 -0.17
CA ALA A 222 -7.05 9.24 -0.29
C ALA A 222 -7.95 9.24 0.95
N LEU A 223 -8.59 10.37 1.25
CA LEU A 223 -9.63 10.45 2.25
C LEU A 223 -10.91 9.78 1.79
N GLY A 224 -11.56 9.06 2.69
CA GLY A 224 -12.92 8.59 2.47
C GLY A 224 -13.89 9.76 2.26
N GLY A 225 -14.78 9.69 1.28
CA GLY A 225 -15.78 10.74 1.02
C GLY A 225 -16.76 10.95 2.19
N LYS A 226 -16.83 9.98 3.12
CA LYS A 226 -17.62 10.03 4.37
C LYS A 226 -16.74 9.76 5.58
N ALA A 227 -15.48 10.24 5.55
CA ALA A 227 -14.53 10.09 6.66
C ALA A 227 -15.13 10.64 7.97
N ARG A 228 -15.09 9.81 9.02
CA ARG A 228 -15.59 10.19 10.36
C ARG A 228 -14.55 10.98 11.16
N GLN A 229 -13.27 10.76 10.82
CA GLN A 229 -12.12 11.36 11.51
C GLN A 229 -11.19 12.07 10.49
N PRO A 230 -11.67 13.07 9.73
CA PRO A 230 -10.92 13.63 8.61
C PRO A 230 -9.58 14.27 9.02
N GLU A 231 -9.50 14.90 10.19
CA GLU A 231 -8.25 15.50 10.66
C GLU A 231 -7.21 14.44 11.05
N ALA A 232 -7.61 13.41 11.78
CA ALA A 232 -6.73 12.31 12.14
C ALA A 232 -6.32 11.50 10.91
N ALA A 233 -7.22 11.34 9.92
CA ALA A 233 -6.93 10.73 8.64
C ALA A 233 -5.87 11.50 7.85
N ARG A 234 -5.97 12.85 7.80
CA ARG A 234 -4.92 13.70 7.19
C ARG A 234 -3.58 13.58 7.90
N GLN A 235 -3.57 13.47 9.24
CA GLN A 235 -2.34 13.21 10.00
C GLN A 235 -1.70 11.87 9.59
N LEU A 236 -2.50 10.81 9.44
CA LEU A 236 -2.00 9.52 8.96
C LEU A 236 -1.42 9.66 7.53
N MET A 237 -2.13 10.29 6.61
CA MET A 237 -1.66 10.49 5.23
C MET A 237 -0.37 11.31 5.19
N ALA A 238 -0.26 12.37 5.99
CA ALA A 238 0.95 13.18 6.13
C ALA A 238 2.13 12.35 6.67
N PHE A 239 1.89 11.51 7.68
CA PHE A 239 2.91 10.60 8.20
C PHE A 239 3.38 9.60 7.13
N LEU A 240 2.44 8.94 6.44
CA LEU A 240 2.76 7.96 5.39
C LEU A 240 3.55 8.57 4.21
N SER A 241 3.40 9.87 3.96
CA SER A 241 4.13 10.60 2.91
C SER A 241 5.36 11.37 3.42
N SER A 242 5.71 11.20 4.69
CA SER A 242 6.84 11.92 5.30
C SER A 242 8.19 11.34 4.91
N PRO A 243 9.28 12.14 4.95
CA PRO A 243 10.65 11.63 4.77
C PRO A 243 11.02 10.54 5.77
N GLU A 244 10.42 10.53 6.96
CA GLU A 244 10.66 9.53 8.01
C GLU A 244 10.08 8.17 7.66
N ALA A 245 8.98 8.11 6.92
CA ALA A 245 8.38 6.87 6.43
C ALA A 245 9.18 6.25 5.27
N ALA A 246 9.92 7.05 4.51
CA ALA A 246 10.58 6.63 3.28
C ALA A 246 11.49 5.38 3.44
N PRO A 247 12.35 5.25 4.47
CA PRO A 247 13.18 4.03 4.62
C PRO A 247 12.35 2.77 4.83
N MET A 248 11.25 2.85 5.59
CA MET A 248 10.37 1.71 5.84
C MET A 248 9.57 1.32 4.59
N ILE A 249 9.18 2.29 3.77
CA ILE A 249 8.55 2.08 2.48
C ILE A 249 9.54 1.40 1.52
N ALA A 250 10.75 1.94 1.37
CA ALA A 250 11.78 1.40 0.49
C ALA A 250 12.15 -0.05 0.83
N ALA A 251 12.18 -0.40 2.11
CA ALA A 251 12.44 -1.77 2.57
C ALA A 251 11.37 -2.80 2.14
N THR A 252 10.27 -2.36 1.52
CA THR A 252 9.23 -3.24 0.96
C THR A 252 9.28 -3.35 -0.57
N GLY A 253 10.32 -2.79 -1.20
CA GLY A 253 10.48 -2.79 -2.65
C GLY A 253 9.68 -1.72 -3.39
N LEU A 254 9.13 -0.77 -2.66
CA LEU A 254 8.51 0.44 -3.20
C LEU A 254 9.56 1.56 -3.29
N ASP A 255 9.42 2.46 -4.26
CA ASP A 255 10.26 3.65 -4.40
C ASP A 255 9.51 4.87 -3.82
N PRO A 256 9.87 5.35 -2.60
CA PRO A 256 9.16 6.45 -1.94
C PRO A 256 9.18 7.73 -2.79
N ILE A 257 8.06 8.45 -2.84
CA ILE A 257 8.01 9.77 -3.47
C ILE A 257 8.86 10.75 -2.66
N ARG A 258 9.86 11.34 -3.28
CA ARG A 258 10.68 12.39 -2.66
C ARG A 258 9.93 13.72 -2.73
N ARG A 259 9.72 14.34 -1.59
CA ARG A 259 9.13 15.67 -1.47
C ARG A 259 10.15 16.66 -0.93
#